data_0c95033b0fe70c41da3ae6cc66f3f17d
#
_entry.id   0c95033b0fe70c41da3ae6cc66f3f17d
#
_cell.length_a   1.000
_cell.length_b   1.000
_cell.length_c   1.000
_cell.angle_alpha   90.00
_cell.angle_beta   90.00
_cell.angle_gamma   90.00
#
_symmetry.space_group_name_H-M   'P 1'
#
loop_
_entity.id
_entity.type
_entity.pdbx_description
1 polymer ?
#
loop_
_entity_poly.entity_id
_entity_poly.type
_entity_poly.pdbx_seq_one_letter_code
_entity_poly.pdbx_strand_id
1 'polypeptide(L)'
;MKIFFFLATATLLLTASSNAQITYVANLKKVETIVAENSSFLNDCYKRFHEFPELSTKEVNTAAFLKSTIKSYGYSIVDSLGYQSFAAVLKNGKGPVIMYRTDMDGLPVKEETSLPFASKATGIKDNETYPVMQACGHDIHMSSWLGLAKVLSQMKNDWKGTVIFLAQSAEETAQGAKKIVSSDNYKLLPKATYQLAVHDHAELQVGEVGFCDEFEMAAVDMMNITIYGKGGHGAAPQRCIDPVVLAAQYITEIQTIISRNLAPIDPGVITVGAINGGTIGNVIPNQVVLKLTIRTFSKESRDIIMKRLKEIGDNLAKAAGLPETMLPKYDLLDMSIPSVYNNPELGKLLKDCFNKYIGTASVVKIKPMMIGEDFSVYGRQSDSIPSYILWMGTLSKERKEKSLQNNTDIPALHTSKFAPDYEQCIPMNVIMMSAAMLELFNKGSK
;
A
#
# COMPACT_ATOMS: atom_id res chain seq x y z
N MET A 1 25.08 56.43 -7.55
CA MET A 1 25.48 55.15 -8.19
C MET A 1 24.97 53.94 -7.40
N LYS A 2 23.69 53.93 -6.91
CA LYS A 2 23.10 52.78 -6.18
C LYS A 2 21.69 52.36 -6.67
N ILE A 3 21.15 52.99 -7.71
CA ILE A 3 19.78 52.71 -8.20
C ILE A 3 19.78 51.71 -9.39
N PHE A 4 20.89 51.53 -10.10
CA PHE A 4 20.94 50.64 -11.27
C PHE A 4 21.09 49.14 -10.95
N PHE A 5 21.52 48.76 -9.75
CA PHE A 5 21.69 47.34 -9.40
C PHE A 5 20.40 46.62 -9.00
N PHE A 6 19.37 47.35 -8.54
CA PHE A 6 18.09 46.74 -8.12
C PHE A 6 17.16 46.39 -9.29
N LEU A 7 17.24 47.14 -10.40
CA LEU A 7 16.41 46.85 -11.58
C LEU A 7 16.92 45.62 -12.37
N ALA A 8 18.23 45.39 -12.44
CA ALA A 8 18.79 44.27 -13.15
C ALA A 8 18.52 42.93 -12.47
N THR A 9 18.53 42.88 -11.13
CA THR A 9 18.22 41.66 -10.35
C THR A 9 16.73 41.31 -10.38
N ALA A 10 15.86 42.28 -10.35
CA ALA A 10 14.39 42.10 -10.44
C ALA A 10 13.97 41.58 -11.84
N THR A 11 14.61 42.12 -12.91
CA THR A 11 14.34 41.71 -14.29
C THR A 11 14.87 40.28 -14.56
N LEU A 12 16.03 39.91 -14.00
CA LEU A 12 16.57 38.52 -14.14
C LEU A 12 15.70 37.51 -13.39
N LEU A 13 15.18 37.83 -12.22
CA LEU A 13 14.27 36.94 -11.44
C LEU A 13 12.92 36.78 -12.13
N LEU A 14 12.37 37.84 -12.74
CA LEU A 14 11.11 37.79 -13.49
C LEU A 14 11.24 36.98 -14.80
N THR A 15 12.35 37.08 -15.49
CA THR A 15 12.61 36.29 -16.73
C THR A 15 12.92 34.83 -16.43
N ALA A 16 13.61 34.52 -15.33
CA ALA A 16 13.88 33.16 -14.92
C ALA A 16 12.59 32.45 -14.47
N SER A 17 11.70 33.12 -13.76
CA SER A 17 10.40 32.56 -13.35
C SER A 17 9.47 32.35 -14.55
N SER A 18 9.43 33.30 -15.52
CA SER A 18 8.62 33.13 -16.73
C SER A 18 9.12 32.01 -17.64
N ASN A 19 10.44 31.85 -17.81
CA ASN A 19 11.01 30.75 -18.57
C ASN A 19 10.76 29.38 -17.92
N ALA A 20 10.87 29.28 -16.60
CA ALA A 20 10.54 28.07 -15.84
C ALA A 20 9.05 27.67 -16.00
N GLN A 21 8.16 28.65 -15.96
CA GLN A 21 6.72 28.46 -16.17
C GLN A 21 6.42 27.99 -17.61
N ILE A 22 7.05 28.61 -18.62
CA ILE A 22 6.87 28.22 -20.02
C ILE A 22 7.39 26.81 -20.27
N THR A 23 8.57 26.44 -19.74
CA THR A 23 9.13 25.09 -19.86
C THR A 23 8.23 24.06 -19.19
N TYR A 24 7.69 24.37 -18.01
CA TYR A 24 6.77 23.50 -17.28
C TYR A 24 5.50 23.21 -18.09
N VAL A 25 4.84 24.22 -18.61
CA VAL A 25 3.62 24.07 -19.45
C VAL A 25 3.92 23.28 -20.72
N ALA A 26 5.06 23.53 -21.37
CA ALA A 26 5.47 22.80 -22.56
C ALA A 26 5.70 21.30 -22.28
N ASN A 27 6.30 20.96 -21.13
CA ASN A 27 6.53 19.57 -20.75
C ASN A 27 5.22 18.85 -20.47
N LEU A 28 4.24 19.50 -19.81
CA LEU A 28 2.93 18.91 -19.57
C LEU A 28 2.19 18.62 -20.88
N LYS A 29 2.21 19.53 -21.83
CA LYS A 29 1.57 19.31 -23.14
C LYS A 29 2.20 18.13 -23.89
N LYS A 30 3.54 17.91 -23.76
CA LYS A 30 4.19 16.71 -24.29
C LYS A 30 3.67 15.44 -23.58
N VAL A 31 3.57 15.47 -22.23
CA VAL A 31 3.03 14.35 -21.45
C VAL A 31 1.62 14.01 -21.91
N GLU A 32 0.73 14.99 -21.99
CA GLU A 32 -0.65 14.82 -22.43
C GLU A 32 -0.72 14.19 -23.84
N THR A 33 0.13 14.64 -24.76
CA THR A 33 0.20 14.08 -26.13
C THR A 33 0.61 12.62 -26.09
N ILE A 34 1.70 12.28 -25.36
CA ILE A 34 2.17 10.90 -25.24
C ILE A 34 1.12 10.00 -24.61
N VAL A 35 0.42 10.49 -23.58
CA VAL A 35 -0.64 9.74 -22.90
C VAL A 35 -1.82 9.50 -23.85
N ALA A 36 -2.25 10.52 -24.59
CA ALA A 36 -3.36 10.40 -25.55
C ALA A 36 -3.02 9.38 -26.65
N GLU A 37 -1.81 9.42 -27.20
CA GLU A 37 -1.35 8.47 -28.24
C GLU A 37 -1.28 7.02 -27.74
N ASN A 38 -1.11 6.81 -26.42
CA ASN A 38 -0.98 5.48 -25.81
C ASN A 38 -2.25 5.04 -25.05
N SER A 39 -3.31 5.84 -24.97
CA SER A 39 -4.49 5.57 -24.16
C SER A 39 -5.19 4.25 -24.50
N SER A 40 -5.32 3.92 -25.80
CA SER A 40 -5.88 2.63 -26.22
C SER A 40 -5.08 1.45 -25.70
N PHE A 41 -3.74 1.50 -25.84
CA PHE A 41 -2.86 0.46 -25.32
C PHE A 41 -2.95 0.31 -23.80
N LEU A 42 -3.02 1.42 -23.06
CA LEU A 42 -3.14 1.39 -21.59
C LEU A 42 -4.49 0.82 -21.14
N ASN A 43 -5.57 1.14 -21.85
CA ASN A 43 -6.89 0.57 -21.62
C ASN A 43 -6.91 -0.94 -21.91
N ASP A 44 -6.21 -1.40 -22.94
CA ASP A 44 -6.08 -2.83 -23.27
C ASP A 44 -5.22 -3.56 -22.20
N CYS A 45 -4.19 -2.90 -21.66
CA CYS A 45 -3.44 -3.41 -20.51
C CYS A 45 -4.35 -3.60 -19.29
N TYR A 46 -5.13 -2.59 -18.95
CA TYR A 46 -6.10 -2.66 -17.85
C TYR A 46 -7.06 -3.84 -18.01
N LYS A 47 -7.73 -3.95 -19.18
CA LYS A 47 -8.65 -5.05 -19.46
C LYS A 47 -7.99 -6.41 -19.33
N ARG A 48 -6.75 -6.53 -19.81
CA ARG A 48 -5.95 -7.76 -19.68
C ARG A 48 -5.69 -8.12 -18.21
N PHE A 49 -5.22 -7.17 -17.39
CA PHE A 49 -4.95 -7.42 -15.98
C PHE A 49 -6.23 -7.72 -15.20
N HIS A 50 -7.32 -7.05 -15.56
CA HIS A 50 -8.63 -7.24 -14.95
C HIS A 50 -9.23 -8.61 -15.28
N GLU A 51 -9.14 -9.05 -16.54
CA GLU A 51 -9.71 -10.32 -17.03
C GLU A 51 -8.90 -11.54 -16.55
N PHE A 52 -7.57 -11.38 -16.36
CA PHE A 52 -6.66 -12.47 -16.01
C PHE A 52 -5.84 -12.18 -14.75
N PRO A 53 -6.48 -11.88 -13.61
CA PRO A 53 -5.78 -11.64 -12.35
C PRO A 53 -5.15 -12.93 -11.81
N GLU A 54 -4.03 -12.78 -11.12
CA GLU A 54 -3.32 -13.88 -10.47
C GLU A 54 -3.21 -13.60 -8.97
N LEU A 55 -3.35 -14.64 -8.14
CA LEU A 55 -3.22 -14.52 -6.68
C LEU A 55 -1.81 -14.15 -6.26
N SER A 56 -1.69 -13.56 -5.06
CA SER A 56 -0.41 -13.27 -4.39
C SER A 56 0.58 -14.43 -4.52
N THR A 57 1.83 -14.12 -4.87
CA THR A 57 2.94 -15.06 -5.14
C THR A 57 2.84 -15.86 -6.44
N LYS A 58 1.76 -15.74 -7.19
CA LYS A 58 1.46 -16.52 -8.42
C LYS A 58 1.38 -15.66 -9.69
N GLU A 59 1.78 -14.40 -9.65
CA GLU A 59 1.64 -13.38 -10.70
C GLU A 59 2.60 -13.59 -11.89
N VAL A 60 2.72 -14.84 -12.36
CA VAL A 60 3.72 -15.26 -13.37
C VAL A 60 3.47 -14.60 -14.72
N ASN A 61 2.24 -14.64 -15.21
CA ASN A 61 1.87 -14.08 -16.51
C ASN A 61 1.83 -12.55 -16.45
N THR A 62 1.34 -11.99 -15.35
CA THR A 62 1.31 -10.55 -15.09
C THR A 62 2.73 -9.97 -15.09
N ALA A 63 3.65 -10.55 -14.31
CA ALA A 63 5.04 -10.13 -14.27
C ALA A 63 5.76 -10.28 -15.61
N ALA A 64 5.52 -11.37 -16.33
CA ALA A 64 6.11 -11.60 -17.65
C ALA A 64 5.67 -10.53 -18.66
N PHE A 65 4.38 -10.18 -18.67
CA PHE A 65 3.84 -9.14 -19.53
C PHE A 65 4.39 -7.76 -19.20
N LEU A 66 4.38 -7.35 -17.92
CA LEU A 66 4.97 -6.07 -17.46
C LEU A 66 6.45 -5.98 -17.82
N LYS A 67 7.21 -7.06 -17.56
CA LYS A 67 8.65 -7.14 -17.84
C LYS A 67 8.96 -6.99 -19.33
N SER A 68 8.23 -7.70 -20.19
CA SER A 68 8.42 -7.62 -21.65
C SER A 68 8.07 -6.23 -22.17
N THR A 69 6.98 -5.64 -21.68
CA THR A 69 6.50 -4.33 -22.11
C THR A 69 7.48 -3.23 -21.73
N ILE A 70 7.89 -3.15 -20.45
CA ILE A 70 8.79 -2.08 -20.00
C ILE A 70 10.20 -2.22 -20.61
N LYS A 71 10.66 -3.46 -20.87
CA LYS A 71 11.92 -3.71 -21.58
C LYS A 71 11.88 -3.12 -23.00
N SER A 72 10.74 -3.15 -23.69
CA SER A 72 10.58 -2.55 -25.01
C SER A 72 10.71 -1.02 -25.01
N TYR A 73 10.55 -0.38 -23.84
CA TYR A 73 10.77 1.07 -23.65
C TYR A 73 12.24 1.42 -23.38
N GLY A 74 13.13 0.42 -23.37
CA GLY A 74 14.57 0.62 -23.18
C GLY A 74 15.04 0.57 -21.74
N TYR A 75 14.25 0.02 -20.82
CA TYR A 75 14.66 -0.22 -19.44
C TYR A 75 15.49 -1.50 -19.30
N SER A 76 16.46 -1.48 -18.40
CA SER A 76 17.22 -2.66 -17.99
C SER A 76 16.50 -3.36 -16.83
N ILE A 77 16.34 -4.68 -16.91
CA ILE A 77 15.65 -5.46 -15.91
C ILE A 77 16.62 -5.98 -14.84
N VAL A 78 16.25 -5.81 -13.56
CA VAL A 78 16.82 -6.52 -12.41
C VAL A 78 15.76 -7.49 -11.93
N ASP A 79 15.98 -8.76 -12.16
CA ASP A 79 15.02 -9.84 -11.91
C ASP A 79 15.25 -10.52 -10.56
N SER A 80 14.36 -11.46 -10.20
CA SER A 80 14.49 -12.31 -9.01
C SER A 80 14.60 -11.52 -7.71
N LEU A 81 13.75 -10.52 -7.54
CA LEU A 81 13.66 -9.73 -6.30
C LEU A 81 12.82 -10.43 -5.22
N GLY A 82 12.27 -11.60 -5.50
CA GLY A 82 11.41 -12.39 -4.63
C GLY A 82 10.04 -12.61 -5.25
N TYR A 83 9.54 -13.83 -5.15
CA TYR A 83 8.36 -14.29 -5.90
C TYR A 83 8.48 -13.91 -7.39
N GLN A 84 7.50 -13.19 -7.94
CA GLN A 84 7.50 -12.72 -9.33
C GLN A 84 7.99 -11.27 -9.48
N SER A 85 8.47 -10.65 -8.39
CA SER A 85 8.90 -9.26 -8.35
C SER A 85 10.15 -9.00 -9.16
N PHE A 86 10.19 -7.83 -9.80
CA PHE A 86 11.36 -7.35 -10.57
C PHE A 86 11.43 -5.81 -10.52
N ALA A 87 12.59 -5.26 -10.88
CA ALA A 87 12.75 -3.83 -11.10
C ALA A 87 13.22 -3.55 -12.54
N ALA A 88 12.74 -2.44 -13.09
CA ALA A 88 13.17 -1.93 -14.37
C ALA A 88 13.85 -0.58 -14.17
N VAL A 89 15.10 -0.44 -14.63
CA VAL A 89 15.98 0.72 -14.38
C VAL A 89 16.24 1.46 -15.67
N LEU A 90 16.02 2.77 -15.66
CA LEU A 90 16.42 3.66 -16.74
C LEU A 90 17.33 4.77 -16.20
N LYS A 91 18.58 4.77 -16.63
CA LYS A 91 19.58 5.80 -16.31
C LYS A 91 19.58 6.88 -17.40
N ASN A 92 19.50 8.14 -17.00
CA ASN A 92 19.47 9.29 -17.90
C ASN A 92 20.35 10.44 -17.40
N GLY A 93 21.64 10.15 -17.17
CA GLY A 93 22.62 11.11 -16.68
C GLY A 93 22.67 11.22 -15.16
N LYS A 94 23.40 12.24 -14.66
CA LYS A 94 23.56 12.49 -13.23
C LYS A 94 22.31 13.23 -12.68
N GLY A 95 21.81 12.82 -11.53
CA GLY A 95 20.64 13.40 -10.89
C GLY A 95 20.07 12.49 -9.81
N PRO A 96 18.90 12.80 -9.26
CA PRO A 96 18.27 11.97 -8.24
C PRO A 96 17.89 10.59 -8.77
N VAL A 97 17.74 9.65 -7.86
CA VAL A 97 17.22 8.31 -8.13
C VAL A 97 15.81 8.22 -7.55
N ILE A 98 14.80 7.99 -8.39
CA ILE A 98 13.42 7.90 -7.96
C ILE A 98 12.93 6.47 -8.18
N MET A 99 12.47 5.80 -7.12
CA MET A 99 11.79 4.52 -7.19
C MET A 99 10.28 4.76 -7.25
N TYR A 100 9.60 4.10 -8.17
CA TYR A 100 8.15 4.11 -8.30
C TYR A 100 7.63 2.67 -8.31
N ARG A 101 6.80 2.31 -7.33
CA ARG A 101 6.30 0.96 -7.11
C ARG A 101 4.90 0.79 -7.68
N THR A 102 4.63 -0.38 -8.25
CA THR A 102 3.31 -0.97 -8.44
C THR A 102 3.23 -2.33 -7.77
N ASP A 103 2.06 -2.71 -7.31
CA ASP A 103 1.66 -4.05 -6.92
C ASP A 103 1.07 -4.79 -8.13
N MET A 104 0.87 -6.13 -8.03
CA MET A 104 0.47 -6.95 -9.18
C MET A 104 -0.64 -7.97 -8.88
N ASP A 105 -0.81 -8.32 -7.62
CA ASP A 105 -1.64 -9.45 -7.21
C ASP A 105 -3.14 -9.12 -7.18
N GLY A 106 -3.96 -10.15 -7.34
CA GLY A 106 -5.40 -10.11 -7.17
C GLY A 106 -5.85 -10.84 -5.92
N LEU A 107 -7.10 -10.61 -5.55
CA LEU A 107 -7.74 -11.14 -4.35
C LEU A 107 -8.62 -12.37 -4.67
N PRO A 108 -8.81 -13.30 -3.71
CA PRO A 108 -9.71 -14.45 -3.84
C PRO A 108 -11.18 -14.01 -3.69
N VAL A 109 -11.64 -13.15 -4.60
CA VAL A 109 -12.99 -12.57 -4.63
C VAL A 109 -13.66 -12.96 -5.95
N LYS A 110 -14.93 -13.36 -5.89
CA LYS A 110 -15.75 -13.59 -7.09
C LYS A 110 -16.26 -12.24 -7.61
N GLU A 111 -15.92 -11.91 -8.82
CA GLU A 111 -16.36 -10.66 -9.43
C GLU A 111 -17.84 -10.65 -9.79
N GLU A 112 -18.50 -9.52 -9.52
CA GLU A 112 -19.94 -9.27 -9.77
C GLU A 112 -20.17 -7.87 -10.42
N THR A 113 -19.18 -7.36 -11.16
CA THR A 113 -19.25 -6.01 -11.78
C THR A 113 -20.12 -5.96 -13.04
N SER A 114 -20.36 -7.08 -13.69
CA SER A 114 -21.04 -7.19 -15.00
C SER A 114 -20.28 -6.51 -16.15
N LEU A 115 -18.98 -6.24 -16.00
CA LEU A 115 -18.12 -5.74 -17.08
C LEU A 115 -17.98 -6.80 -18.19
N PRO A 116 -17.88 -6.41 -19.47
CA PRO A 116 -17.73 -7.36 -20.58
C PRO A 116 -16.42 -8.18 -20.49
N PHE A 117 -15.42 -7.67 -19.75
CA PHE A 117 -14.14 -8.31 -19.46
C PHE A 117 -14.01 -8.68 -17.97
N ALA A 118 -15.13 -8.89 -17.27
CA ALA A 118 -15.13 -9.34 -15.88
C ALA A 118 -14.33 -10.64 -15.73
N SER A 119 -13.54 -10.74 -14.66
CA SER A 119 -12.68 -11.89 -14.40
C SER A 119 -13.49 -13.18 -14.24
N LYS A 120 -13.03 -14.22 -14.91
CA LYS A 120 -13.44 -15.63 -14.72
C LYS A 120 -12.23 -16.47 -14.27
N ALA A 121 -11.13 -15.82 -13.95
CA ALA A 121 -9.92 -16.48 -13.52
C ALA A 121 -10.13 -17.18 -12.18
N THR A 122 -9.40 -18.27 -11.99
CA THR A 122 -9.33 -18.99 -10.72
C THR A 122 -7.90 -19.21 -10.33
N GLY A 123 -7.64 -19.26 -9.02
CA GLY A 123 -6.33 -19.53 -8.45
C GLY A 123 -6.41 -20.56 -7.33
N ILE A 124 -5.31 -21.23 -7.05
CA ILE A 124 -5.22 -22.21 -5.96
C ILE A 124 -4.53 -21.56 -4.76
N LYS A 125 -5.22 -21.62 -3.62
CA LYS A 125 -4.71 -21.20 -2.31
C LYS A 125 -5.09 -22.29 -1.29
N ASP A 126 -4.14 -22.73 -0.46
CA ASP A 126 -4.36 -23.76 0.59
C ASP A 126 -5.03 -25.04 0.05
N ASN A 127 -4.66 -25.46 -1.17
CA ASN A 127 -5.21 -26.61 -1.92
C ASN A 127 -6.69 -26.46 -2.32
N GLU A 128 -7.26 -25.29 -2.21
CA GLU A 128 -8.63 -24.98 -2.66
C GLU A 128 -8.60 -24.00 -3.84
N THR A 129 -9.60 -24.11 -4.73
CA THR A 129 -9.75 -23.23 -5.90
C THR A 129 -10.67 -22.07 -5.56
N TYR A 130 -10.16 -20.86 -5.76
CA TYR A 130 -10.90 -19.62 -5.55
C TYR A 130 -11.04 -18.83 -6.86
N PRO A 131 -12.16 -18.11 -7.06
CA PRO A 131 -12.23 -17.08 -8.09
C PRO A 131 -11.26 -15.95 -7.73
N VAL A 132 -10.71 -15.27 -8.74
CA VAL A 132 -9.75 -14.17 -8.54
C VAL A 132 -10.24 -12.90 -9.20
N MET A 133 -10.09 -11.77 -8.52
CA MET A 133 -10.48 -10.44 -9.00
C MET A 133 -9.44 -9.41 -8.64
N GLN A 134 -9.25 -8.39 -9.48
CA GLN A 134 -8.51 -7.16 -9.17
C GLN A 134 -9.37 -6.22 -8.29
N ALA A 135 -9.75 -6.71 -7.10
CA ALA A 135 -10.67 -5.98 -6.24
C ALA A 135 -10.00 -4.84 -5.43
N CYS A 136 -8.68 -4.68 -5.55
CA CYS A 136 -7.91 -3.58 -4.95
C CYS A 136 -7.38 -2.55 -5.97
N GLY A 137 -7.70 -2.70 -7.27
CA GLY A 137 -7.31 -1.73 -8.30
C GLY A 137 -5.86 -1.83 -8.79
N HIS A 138 -5.16 -2.94 -8.49
CA HIS A 138 -3.78 -3.11 -8.93
C HIS A 138 -3.64 -3.14 -10.46
N ASP A 139 -4.70 -3.46 -11.19
CA ASP A 139 -4.80 -3.31 -12.65
C ASP A 139 -4.69 -1.86 -13.13
N ILE A 140 -5.26 -0.89 -12.38
CA ILE A 140 -5.05 0.55 -12.59
C ILE A 140 -3.61 0.94 -12.29
N HIS A 141 -3.08 0.43 -11.16
CA HIS A 141 -1.70 0.73 -10.75
C HIS A 141 -0.71 0.28 -11.83
N MET A 142 -0.79 -0.98 -12.27
CA MET A 142 0.06 -1.55 -13.32
C MET A 142 -0.05 -0.82 -14.65
N SER A 143 -1.27 -0.48 -15.07
CA SER A 143 -1.52 0.22 -16.33
C SER A 143 -0.96 1.64 -16.30
N SER A 144 -1.17 2.37 -15.21
CA SER A 144 -0.61 3.71 -14.99
C SER A 144 0.92 3.68 -14.89
N TRP A 145 1.49 2.64 -14.24
CA TRP A 145 2.93 2.40 -14.13
C TRP A 145 3.59 2.22 -15.51
N LEU A 146 2.98 1.43 -16.42
CA LEU A 146 3.43 1.28 -17.79
C LEU A 146 3.36 2.60 -18.57
N GLY A 147 2.27 3.36 -18.38
CA GLY A 147 2.08 4.67 -19.00
C GLY A 147 3.16 5.66 -18.57
N LEU A 148 3.43 5.76 -17.27
CA LEU A 148 4.47 6.63 -16.72
C LEU A 148 5.87 6.21 -17.23
N ALA A 149 6.15 4.90 -17.28
CA ALA A 149 7.42 4.40 -17.83
C ALA A 149 7.59 4.79 -19.30
N LYS A 150 6.52 4.72 -20.09
CA LYS A 150 6.52 5.14 -21.50
C LYS A 150 6.82 6.63 -21.62
N VAL A 151 6.13 7.48 -20.86
CA VAL A 151 6.35 8.94 -20.86
C VAL A 151 7.81 9.27 -20.56
N LEU A 152 8.36 8.75 -19.45
CA LEU A 152 9.74 9.04 -19.06
C LEU A 152 10.76 8.53 -20.08
N SER A 153 10.49 7.41 -20.74
CA SER A 153 11.37 6.88 -21.79
C SER A 153 11.42 7.76 -23.04
N GLN A 154 10.32 8.42 -23.38
CA GLN A 154 10.20 9.33 -24.53
C GLN A 154 10.68 10.74 -24.21
N MET A 155 10.65 11.17 -22.94
CA MET A 155 11.02 12.50 -22.50
C MET A 155 12.45 12.61 -21.91
N LYS A 156 13.40 11.78 -22.35
CA LYS A 156 14.79 11.76 -21.83
C LYS A 156 15.52 13.11 -21.91
N ASN A 157 15.10 13.99 -22.81
CA ASN A 157 15.67 15.33 -22.92
C ASN A 157 15.17 16.31 -21.85
N ASP A 158 14.08 15.99 -21.18
CA ASP A 158 13.38 16.88 -20.25
C ASP A 158 13.68 16.56 -18.76
N TRP A 159 14.47 15.51 -18.48
CA TRP A 159 14.87 15.14 -17.11
C TRP A 159 16.28 14.52 -17.06
N LYS A 160 16.91 14.53 -15.88
CA LYS A 160 18.19 13.87 -15.60
C LYS A 160 18.11 13.12 -14.28
N GLY A 161 18.76 11.94 -14.21
CA GLY A 161 18.78 11.09 -13.05
C GLY A 161 18.59 9.61 -13.39
N THR A 162 18.04 8.85 -12.46
CA THR A 162 17.72 7.44 -12.64
C THR A 162 16.30 7.18 -12.14
N VAL A 163 15.51 6.44 -12.90
CA VAL A 163 14.23 5.94 -12.42
C VAL A 163 14.28 4.43 -12.25
N ILE A 164 13.70 3.94 -11.16
CA ILE A 164 13.51 2.53 -10.85
C ILE A 164 12.02 2.29 -10.81
N PHE A 165 11.50 1.54 -11.77
CA PHE A 165 10.14 1.04 -11.78
C PHE A 165 10.13 -0.32 -11.12
N LEU A 166 9.54 -0.42 -9.92
CA LEU A 166 9.47 -1.65 -9.13
C LEU A 166 8.09 -2.29 -9.29
N ALA A 167 8.04 -3.52 -9.81
CA ALA A 167 6.84 -4.33 -9.86
C ALA A 167 6.89 -5.36 -8.73
N GLN A 168 5.96 -5.25 -7.80
CA GLN A 168 5.92 -6.03 -6.57
C GLN A 168 4.82 -7.08 -6.62
N SER A 169 5.16 -8.30 -6.27
CA SER A 169 4.27 -9.43 -6.02
C SER A 169 3.81 -9.46 -4.57
N ALA A 170 2.66 -10.09 -4.30
CA ALA A 170 2.22 -10.47 -2.96
C ALA A 170 2.04 -9.30 -1.96
N GLU A 171 1.43 -8.21 -2.39
CA GLU A 171 1.05 -7.10 -1.51
C GLU A 171 -0.07 -7.52 -0.55
N GLU A 172 -1.14 -8.14 -1.06
CA GLU A 172 -2.35 -8.52 -0.34
C GLU A 172 -2.11 -9.56 0.79
N THR A 173 -0.92 -10.18 0.79
CA THR A 173 -0.46 -11.06 1.86
C THR A 173 0.61 -10.43 2.73
N ALA A 174 0.94 -9.15 2.51
CA ALA A 174 1.93 -8.38 3.26
C ALA A 174 3.34 -9.03 3.29
N GLN A 175 3.70 -9.76 2.21
CA GLN A 175 4.95 -10.52 2.12
C GLN A 175 5.90 -9.98 1.06
N GLY A 176 5.37 -9.30 0.04
CA GLY A 176 6.11 -8.92 -1.17
C GLY A 176 7.26 -7.99 -0.90
N ALA A 177 7.01 -6.86 -0.26
CA ALA A 177 8.03 -5.86 0.01
C ALA A 177 9.15 -6.40 0.92
N LYS A 178 8.83 -7.18 1.96
CA LYS A 178 9.84 -7.83 2.81
C LYS A 178 10.73 -8.77 2.01
N LYS A 179 10.12 -9.56 1.12
CA LYS A 179 10.85 -10.50 0.28
C LYS A 179 11.79 -9.79 -0.67
N ILE A 180 11.34 -8.66 -1.24
CA ILE A 180 12.15 -7.81 -2.11
C ILE A 180 13.36 -7.25 -1.37
N VAL A 181 13.17 -6.54 -0.25
CA VAL A 181 14.27 -5.89 0.47
C VAL A 181 15.27 -6.89 1.07
N SER A 182 14.85 -8.12 1.32
CA SER A 182 15.73 -9.19 1.80
C SER A 182 16.51 -9.89 0.68
N SER A 183 16.20 -9.63 -0.60
CA SER A 183 16.88 -10.26 -1.72
C SER A 183 18.24 -9.61 -2.00
N ASP A 184 19.22 -10.41 -2.42
CA ASP A 184 20.52 -9.89 -2.79
C ASP A 184 20.46 -9.01 -4.05
N ASN A 185 19.53 -9.29 -4.95
CA ASN A 185 19.37 -8.49 -6.18
C ASN A 185 18.78 -7.10 -5.88
N TYR A 186 18.06 -6.90 -4.79
CA TYR A 186 17.62 -5.57 -4.36
C TYR A 186 18.81 -4.64 -4.05
N LYS A 187 19.90 -5.20 -3.51
CA LYS A 187 21.15 -4.46 -3.22
C LYS A 187 21.87 -3.99 -4.48
N LEU A 188 21.57 -4.56 -5.66
CA LEU A 188 22.10 -4.14 -6.95
C LEU A 188 21.41 -2.89 -7.52
N LEU A 189 20.24 -2.54 -6.97
CA LEU A 189 19.54 -1.33 -7.39
C LEU A 189 20.28 -0.08 -6.93
N PRO A 190 20.30 0.99 -7.72
CA PRO A 190 20.77 2.29 -7.26
C PRO A 190 20.01 2.74 -6.01
N LYS A 191 20.71 3.27 -5.02
CA LYS A 191 20.06 3.80 -3.81
C LYS A 191 19.12 4.94 -4.18
N ALA A 192 17.82 4.79 -3.85
CA ALA A 192 16.82 5.79 -4.15
C ALA A 192 17.00 7.07 -3.32
N THR A 193 16.75 8.21 -3.94
CA THR A 193 16.60 9.52 -3.28
C THR A 193 15.18 9.70 -2.74
N TYR A 194 14.21 9.21 -3.53
CA TYR A 194 12.78 9.22 -3.20
C TYR A 194 12.14 7.89 -3.60
N GLN A 195 11.13 7.50 -2.84
CA GLN A 195 10.32 6.31 -3.11
C GLN A 195 8.86 6.72 -3.17
N LEU A 196 8.20 6.36 -4.26
CA LEU A 196 6.81 6.73 -4.53
C LEU A 196 5.97 5.50 -4.85
N ALA A 197 4.71 5.55 -4.45
CA ALA A 197 3.65 4.67 -4.90
C ALA A 197 2.34 5.45 -5.04
N VAL A 198 1.39 4.84 -5.71
CA VAL A 198 0.01 5.34 -5.83
C VAL A 198 -0.92 4.22 -5.42
N HIS A 199 -2.00 4.55 -4.75
CA HIS A 199 -3.10 3.64 -4.52
C HIS A 199 -4.42 4.26 -4.98
N ASP A 200 -5.32 3.45 -5.49
CA ASP A 200 -6.66 3.84 -5.88
C ASP A 200 -7.53 4.19 -4.68
N HIS A 201 -8.37 5.21 -4.81
CA HIS A 201 -9.40 5.56 -3.85
C HIS A 201 -10.77 5.57 -4.51
N ALA A 202 -11.63 4.65 -4.10
CA ALA A 202 -12.93 4.43 -4.74
C ALA A 202 -13.88 5.64 -4.69
N GLU A 203 -13.76 6.53 -3.71
CA GLU A 203 -14.67 7.66 -3.49
C GLU A 203 -14.11 9.00 -4.00
N LEU A 204 -12.79 9.10 -4.23
CA LEU A 204 -12.20 10.30 -4.82
C LEU A 204 -12.52 10.36 -6.32
N GLN A 205 -12.80 11.57 -6.80
CA GLN A 205 -13.05 11.78 -8.21
C GLN A 205 -11.75 11.69 -9.02
N VAL A 206 -11.88 11.25 -10.26
CA VAL A 206 -10.79 11.33 -11.24
C VAL A 206 -10.28 12.77 -11.30
N GLY A 207 -8.96 12.93 -11.14
CA GLY A 207 -8.30 14.24 -11.04
C GLY A 207 -8.15 14.76 -9.61
N GLU A 208 -8.76 14.12 -8.60
CA GLU A 208 -8.44 14.39 -7.20
C GLU A 208 -7.27 13.53 -6.74
N VAL A 209 -6.39 14.12 -5.92
CA VAL A 209 -5.25 13.43 -5.28
C VAL A 209 -5.35 13.56 -3.78
N GLY A 210 -5.38 12.43 -3.10
CA GLY A 210 -5.42 12.37 -1.65
C GLY A 210 -4.04 12.37 -1.02
N PHE A 211 -3.89 13.15 0.05
CA PHE A 211 -2.66 13.30 0.82
C PHE A 211 -2.91 13.05 2.30
N CYS A 212 -2.04 12.25 2.90
CA CYS A 212 -1.93 12.10 4.34
C CYS A 212 -0.45 12.11 4.72
N ASP A 213 0.03 13.21 5.29
CA ASP A 213 1.41 13.30 5.78
C ASP A 213 1.57 12.51 7.07
N GLU A 214 2.79 12.08 7.37
CA GLU A 214 3.13 11.26 8.53
C GLU A 214 2.47 9.89 8.47
N PHE A 215 1.81 9.45 9.53
CA PHE A 215 1.16 8.15 9.59
C PHE A 215 -0.13 8.14 8.76
N GLU A 216 -0.17 7.31 7.73
CA GLU A 216 -1.31 7.18 6.82
C GLU A 216 -2.04 5.85 6.98
N MET A 217 -1.32 4.73 6.93
CA MET A 217 -1.89 3.39 7.12
C MET A 217 -1.21 2.69 8.29
N ALA A 218 -1.97 1.89 9.03
CA ALA A 218 -1.49 1.28 10.25
C ALA A 218 -0.48 0.15 9.99
N ALA A 219 0.39 -0.05 10.97
CA ALA A 219 1.11 -1.32 11.11
C ALA A 219 0.11 -2.46 11.30
N VAL A 220 0.43 -3.61 10.75
CA VAL A 220 -0.35 -4.84 10.89
C VAL A 220 0.50 -5.86 11.60
N ASP A 221 -0.01 -6.39 12.70
CA ASP A 221 0.54 -7.56 13.35
C ASP A 221 -0.54 -8.64 13.43
N MET A 222 -0.18 -9.86 13.03
CA MET A 222 -1.02 -11.04 13.19
C MET A 222 -0.37 -11.96 14.22
N MET A 223 -1.14 -12.39 15.22
CA MET A 223 -0.61 -13.17 16.34
C MET A 223 -1.54 -14.33 16.67
N ASN A 224 -0.96 -15.50 16.93
CA ASN A 224 -1.65 -16.60 17.58
C ASN A 224 -1.22 -16.65 19.05
N ILE A 225 -2.21 -16.74 19.95
CA ILE A 225 -1.95 -16.91 21.39
C ILE A 225 -2.56 -18.23 21.82
N THR A 226 -1.70 -19.15 22.30
CA THR A 226 -2.14 -20.43 22.84
C THR A 226 -2.24 -20.32 24.36
N ILE A 227 -3.45 -20.42 24.88
CA ILE A 227 -3.74 -20.45 26.33
C ILE A 227 -3.87 -21.90 26.74
N TYR A 228 -2.97 -22.35 27.61
CA TYR A 228 -2.95 -23.71 28.13
C TYR A 228 -3.87 -23.85 29.32
N GLY A 229 -4.25 -25.10 29.63
CA GLY A 229 -5.03 -25.48 30.77
C GLY A 229 -4.77 -26.95 31.15
N LYS A 230 -5.51 -27.43 32.12
CA LYS A 230 -5.54 -28.84 32.51
C LYS A 230 -6.94 -29.38 32.22
N GLY A 231 -7.08 -30.11 31.12
CA GLY A 231 -8.34 -30.67 30.68
C GLY A 231 -8.88 -31.79 31.57
N GLY A 232 -10.13 -32.16 31.35
CA GLY A 232 -10.79 -33.24 32.08
C GLY A 232 -12.30 -33.26 31.89
N HIS A 233 -12.97 -33.96 32.80
CA HIS A 233 -14.42 -34.13 32.75
C HIS A 233 -15.15 -32.83 33.14
N GLY A 234 -16.05 -32.34 32.27
CA GLY A 234 -16.78 -31.06 32.47
C GLY A 234 -17.59 -30.98 33.78
N ALA A 235 -18.00 -32.12 34.34
CA ALA A 235 -18.68 -32.18 35.63
C ALA A 235 -17.73 -32.33 36.84
N ALA A 236 -16.40 -32.30 36.61
CA ALA A 236 -15.39 -32.34 37.70
C ALA A 236 -14.38 -31.19 37.58
N PRO A 237 -14.84 -29.91 37.49
CA PRO A 237 -13.98 -28.75 37.21
C PRO A 237 -12.91 -28.52 38.29
N GLN A 238 -13.13 -28.97 39.54
CA GLN A 238 -12.18 -28.89 40.63
C GLN A 238 -10.89 -29.69 40.41
N ARG A 239 -10.82 -30.57 39.39
CA ARG A 239 -9.66 -31.34 38.99
C ARG A 239 -8.95 -30.76 37.77
N CYS A 240 -9.48 -29.70 37.19
CA CYS A 240 -9.07 -29.09 35.95
C CYS A 240 -8.58 -27.67 36.15
N ILE A 241 -7.95 -27.11 35.15
CA ILE A 241 -7.77 -25.66 34.95
C ILE A 241 -8.33 -25.37 33.56
N ASP A 242 -9.45 -24.70 33.51
CA ASP A 242 -10.22 -24.54 32.27
C ASP A 242 -9.65 -23.44 31.37
N PRO A 243 -9.03 -23.78 30.23
CA PRO A 243 -8.46 -22.77 29.33
C PRO A 243 -9.53 -21.98 28.58
N VAL A 244 -10.77 -22.47 28.49
CA VAL A 244 -11.89 -21.73 27.85
C VAL A 244 -12.28 -20.54 28.73
N VAL A 245 -12.40 -20.75 30.05
CA VAL A 245 -12.67 -19.67 31.00
C VAL A 245 -11.51 -18.67 31.02
N LEU A 246 -10.28 -19.16 31.05
CA LEU A 246 -9.08 -18.28 30.96
C LEU A 246 -9.06 -17.45 29.68
N ALA A 247 -9.37 -18.06 28.54
CA ALA A 247 -9.43 -17.36 27.26
C ALA A 247 -10.50 -16.26 27.27
N ALA A 248 -11.68 -16.52 27.85
CA ALA A 248 -12.76 -15.54 27.96
C ALA A 248 -12.32 -14.34 28.83
N GLN A 249 -11.69 -14.59 29.99
CA GLN A 249 -11.13 -13.54 30.85
C GLN A 249 -10.06 -12.74 30.12
N TYR A 250 -9.13 -13.42 29.44
CA TYR A 250 -8.05 -12.79 28.69
C TYR A 250 -8.58 -11.88 27.58
N ILE A 251 -9.55 -12.35 26.79
CA ILE A 251 -10.19 -11.56 25.72
C ILE A 251 -10.79 -10.26 26.26
N THR A 252 -11.47 -10.34 27.41
CA THR A 252 -12.05 -9.16 28.05
C THR A 252 -10.98 -8.20 28.57
N GLU A 253 -9.96 -8.75 29.23
CA GLU A 253 -8.93 -7.94 29.87
C GLU A 253 -8.02 -7.22 28.86
N ILE A 254 -7.68 -7.85 27.74
CA ILE A 254 -6.84 -7.21 26.69
C ILE A 254 -7.50 -5.99 26.05
N GLN A 255 -8.83 -5.83 26.12
CA GLN A 255 -9.50 -4.62 25.64
C GLN A 255 -9.10 -3.39 26.47
N THR A 256 -8.70 -3.59 27.73
CA THR A 256 -8.21 -2.51 28.59
C THR A 256 -6.86 -1.96 28.16
N ILE A 257 -6.11 -2.69 27.35
CA ILE A 257 -4.83 -2.19 26.80
C ILE A 257 -5.08 -0.93 26.00
N ILE A 258 -6.05 -0.97 25.07
CA ILE A 258 -6.40 0.19 24.25
C ILE A 258 -7.01 1.30 25.11
N SER A 259 -7.95 0.96 25.96
CA SER A 259 -8.72 1.98 26.70
C SER A 259 -8.02 2.54 27.93
N ARG A 260 -6.95 1.89 28.47
CA ARG A 260 -6.30 2.25 29.74
C ARG A 260 -4.79 2.30 29.72
N ASN A 261 -4.12 1.79 28.66
CA ASN A 261 -2.66 1.82 28.60
C ASN A 261 -2.13 2.68 27.44
N LEU A 262 -2.91 2.92 26.37
CA LEU A 262 -2.59 3.89 25.36
C LEU A 262 -3.13 5.27 25.73
N ALA A 263 -2.47 6.33 25.26
CA ALA A 263 -3.04 7.67 25.33
C ALA A 263 -4.30 7.73 24.44
N PRO A 264 -5.38 8.44 24.85
CA PRO A 264 -6.63 8.49 24.08
C PRO A 264 -6.49 9.01 22.63
N ILE A 265 -5.39 9.73 22.35
CA ILE A 265 -5.07 10.26 21.02
C ILE A 265 -4.20 9.31 20.18
N ASP A 266 -3.71 8.23 20.77
CA ASP A 266 -2.85 7.24 20.09
C ASP A 266 -3.73 6.08 19.61
N PRO A 267 -4.06 6.00 18.32
CA PRO A 267 -4.94 4.97 17.83
C PRO A 267 -4.30 3.57 17.92
N GLY A 268 -5.10 2.60 18.35
CA GLY A 268 -4.73 1.20 18.39
C GLY A 268 -5.95 0.30 18.30
N VAL A 269 -5.78 -0.88 17.71
CA VAL A 269 -6.83 -1.90 17.59
C VAL A 269 -6.26 -3.25 18.01
N ILE A 270 -7.01 -3.98 18.84
CA ILE A 270 -6.80 -5.39 19.15
C ILE A 270 -8.12 -6.13 18.85
N THR A 271 -8.09 -6.99 17.84
CA THR A 271 -9.25 -7.81 17.50
C THR A 271 -8.90 -9.28 17.65
N VAL A 272 -9.71 -10.03 18.41
CA VAL A 272 -9.69 -11.49 18.42
C VAL A 272 -10.64 -11.98 17.34
N GLY A 273 -10.09 -12.36 16.20
CA GLY A 273 -10.88 -12.78 15.02
C GLY A 273 -11.33 -14.23 15.07
N ALA A 274 -10.63 -15.09 15.84
CA ALA A 274 -11.03 -16.49 15.99
C ALA A 274 -10.63 -17.05 17.35
N ILE A 275 -11.47 -17.96 17.86
CA ILE A 275 -11.27 -18.72 19.08
C ILE A 275 -11.43 -20.21 18.75
N ASN A 276 -10.38 -21.00 18.96
CA ASN A 276 -10.38 -22.42 18.65
C ASN A 276 -10.01 -23.24 19.89
N GLY A 277 -10.93 -24.04 20.41
CA GLY A 277 -10.68 -24.88 21.57
C GLY A 277 -11.88 -25.72 21.95
N GLY A 278 -11.62 -26.96 22.39
CA GLY A 278 -12.65 -27.95 22.73
C GLY A 278 -13.28 -28.59 21.48
N THR A 279 -13.95 -29.74 21.70
CA THR A 279 -14.61 -30.52 20.65
C THR A 279 -16.01 -30.95 21.06
N ILE A 280 -16.27 -31.12 22.36
CA ILE A 280 -17.53 -31.61 22.90
C ILE A 280 -17.84 -30.98 24.27
N GLY A 281 -19.08 -30.70 24.53
CA GLY A 281 -19.49 -29.87 25.67
C GLY A 281 -19.27 -30.43 27.08
N ASN A 282 -18.99 -31.74 27.22
CA ASN A 282 -18.73 -32.38 28.52
C ASN A 282 -17.24 -32.66 28.79
N VAL A 283 -16.34 -32.11 27.96
CA VAL A 283 -14.88 -32.25 28.10
C VAL A 283 -14.22 -30.87 28.11
N ILE A 284 -13.50 -30.55 29.18
CA ILE A 284 -12.63 -29.39 29.26
C ILE A 284 -11.36 -29.67 28.45
N PRO A 285 -10.98 -28.84 27.47
CA PRO A 285 -9.80 -29.04 26.63
C PRO A 285 -8.49 -28.76 27.38
N ASN A 286 -7.36 -29.14 26.78
CA ASN A 286 -6.04 -28.79 27.33
C ASN A 286 -5.53 -27.42 26.88
N GLN A 287 -6.13 -26.82 25.86
CA GLN A 287 -5.74 -25.50 25.35
C GLN A 287 -6.85 -24.84 24.53
N VAL A 288 -6.73 -23.51 24.40
CA VAL A 288 -7.48 -22.67 23.47
C VAL A 288 -6.49 -21.82 22.68
N VAL A 289 -6.70 -21.71 21.36
CA VAL A 289 -5.91 -20.85 20.49
C VAL A 289 -6.76 -19.64 20.08
N LEU A 290 -6.26 -18.45 20.35
CA LEU A 290 -6.81 -17.19 19.90
C LEU A 290 -6.00 -16.69 18.69
N LYS A 291 -6.69 -16.20 17.64
CA LYS A 291 -6.06 -15.55 16.49
C LYS A 291 -6.40 -14.08 16.51
N LEU A 292 -5.37 -13.23 16.58
CA LEU A 292 -5.51 -11.80 16.74
C LEU A 292 -4.97 -11.04 15.53
N THR A 293 -5.59 -9.89 15.24
CA THR A 293 -4.97 -8.81 14.47
C THR A 293 -4.79 -7.58 15.37
N ILE A 294 -3.64 -6.96 15.25
CA ILE A 294 -3.27 -5.76 16.00
C ILE A 294 -2.92 -4.68 14.99
N ARG A 295 -3.41 -3.46 15.21
CA ARG A 295 -3.14 -2.30 14.37
C ARG A 295 -2.64 -1.15 15.21
N THR A 296 -1.56 -0.50 14.75
CA THR A 296 -0.97 0.67 15.43
C THR A 296 -0.33 1.59 14.39
N PHE A 297 -0.15 2.86 14.74
CA PHE A 297 0.66 3.77 13.91
C PHE A 297 2.10 3.87 14.41
N SER A 298 2.29 4.12 15.70
CA SER A 298 3.61 4.31 16.29
C SER A 298 4.22 2.99 16.79
N LYS A 299 5.54 2.95 16.81
CA LYS A 299 6.29 1.85 17.42
C LYS A 299 6.05 1.78 18.93
N GLU A 300 5.91 2.93 19.57
CA GLU A 300 5.68 3.06 21.03
C GLU A 300 4.35 2.41 21.42
N SER A 301 3.26 2.72 20.72
CA SER A 301 1.95 2.10 20.94
C SER A 301 2.00 0.58 20.72
N ARG A 302 2.69 0.13 19.66
CA ARG A 302 2.90 -1.29 19.39
C ARG A 302 3.64 -2.00 20.53
N ASP A 303 4.75 -1.42 21.00
CA ASP A 303 5.56 -2.01 22.07
C ASP A 303 4.76 -2.12 23.39
N ILE A 304 3.94 -1.11 23.71
CA ILE A 304 3.02 -1.15 24.85
C ILE A 304 2.04 -2.32 24.70
N ILE A 305 1.37 -2.43 23.56
CA ILE A 305 0.39 -3.49 23.30
C ILE A 305 1.05 -4.86 23.45
N MET A 306 2.17 -5.10 22.76
CA MET A 306 2.86 -6.39 22.78
C MET A 306 3.29 -6.80 24.20
N LYS A 307 3.83 -5.84 24.96
CA LYS A 307 4.21 -6.04 26.36
C LYS A 307 3.00 -6.40 27.22
N ARG A 308 1.91 -5.63 27.11
CA ARG A 308 0.71 -5.82 27.93
C ARG A 308 -0.04 -7.11 27.61
N LEU A 309 -0.12 -7.51 26.33
CA LEU A 309 -0.68 -8.80 25.94
C LEU A 309 0.00 -9.94 26.70
N LYS A 310 1.33 -9.92 26.74
CA LYS A 310 2.09 -10.94 27.47
C LYS A 310 1.89 -10.88 28.99
N GLU A 311 1.99 -9.69 29.59
CA GLU A 311 1.85 -9.52 31.04
C GLU A 311 0.46 -9.97 31.52
N ILE A 312 -0.61 -9.60 30.84
CA ILE A 312 -1.96 -9.98 31.21
C ILE A 312 -2.14 -11.49 31.13
N GLY A 313 -1.74 -12.12 30.03
CA GLY A 313 -1.91 -13.57 29.84
C GLY A 313 -1.10 -14.40 30.85
N ASP A 314 0.17 -14.03 31.06
CA ASP A 314 1.02 -14.74 32.01
C ASP A 314 0.47 -14.64 33.44
N ASN A 315 -0.02 -13.46 33.87
CA ASN A 315 -0.56 -13.28 35.21
C ASN A 315 -1.92 -13.96 35.41
N LEU A 316 -2.80 -13.98 34.40
CA LEU A 316 -4.05 -14.75 34.45
C LEU A 316 -3.77 -16.25 34.57
N ALA A 317 -2.81 -16.77 33.80
CA ALA A 317 -2.39 -18.16 33.88
C ALA A 317 -1.86 -18.55 35.27
N LYS A 318 -1.00 -17.71 35.85
CA LYS A 318 -0.49 -17.86 37.22
C LYS A 318 -1.61 -17.82 38.27
N ALA A 319 -2.53 -16.86 38.15
CA ALA A 319 -3.67 -16.71 39.06
C ALA A 319 -4.58 -17.95 39.01
N ALA A 320 -4.68 -18.63 37.88
CA ALA A 320 -5.41 -19.90 37.72
C ALA A 320 -4.63 -21.13 38.24
N GLY A 321 -3.38 -20.97 38.70
CA GLY A 321 -2.57 -22.05 39.26
C GLY A 321 -1.76 -22.82 38.21
N LEU A 322 -1.58 -22.29 37.01
CA LEU A 322 -0.70 -22.92 36.00
C LEU A 322 0.77 -22.70 36.35
N PRO A 323 1.64 -23.73 36.15
CA PRO A 323 3.06 -23.59 36.36
C PRO A 323 3.71 -22.73 35.26
N GLU A 324 4.91 -22.21 35.50
CA GLU A 324 5.68 -21.38 34.54
C GLU A 324 5.89 -22.07 33.18
N THR A 325 5.90 -23.41 33.14
CA THR A 325 6.05 -24.19 31.91
C THR A 325 4.77 -24.24 31.06
N MET A 326 3.65 -23.75 31.58
CA MET A 326 2.35 -23.72 30.92
C MET A 326 1.80 -22.28 30.79
N LEU A 327 2.68 -21.29 30.84
CA LEU A 327 2.28 -19.91 30.50
C LEU A 327 1.89 -19.83 29.02
N PRO A 328 1.01 -18.88 28.65
CA PRO A 328 0.59 -18.72 27.26
C PRO A 328 1.74 -18.57 26.29
N LYS A 329 1.60 -19.16 25.10
CA LYS A 329 2.55 -19.00 23.99
C LYS A 329 2.06 -17.89 23.06
N TYR A 330 2.96 -16.99 22.65
CA TYR A 330 2.70 -15.83 21.80
C TYR A 330 3.46 -15.97 20.49
N ASP A 331 2.79 -16.38 19.42
CA ASP A 331 3.40 -16.61 18.10
C ASP A 331 3.04 -15.43 17.17
N LEU A 332 3.97 -14.50 16.97
CA LEU A 332 3.85 -13.45 15.96
C LEU A 332 4.07 -14.07 14.57
N LEU A 333 3.14 -13.81 13.65
CA LEU A 333 3.21 -14.35 12.29
C LEU A 333 4.04 -13.45 11.37
N ASP A 334 4.61 -14.00 10.30
CA ASP A 334 5.46 -13.27 9.33
C ASP A 334 4.73 -12.21 8.50
N MET A 335 3.40 -12.15 8.60
CA MET A 335 2.56 -11.14 7.94
C MET A 335 2.59 -9.76 8.62
N SER A 336 3.47 -9.54 9.60
CA SER A 336 3.59 -8.24 10.26
C SER A 336 4.30 -7.23 9.37
N ILE A 337 3.70 -6.05 9.16
CA ILE A 337 4.27 -4.92 8.41
C ILE A 337 4.26 -3.64 9.25
N PRO A 338 5.23 -2.74 9.05
CA PRO A 338 5.22 -1.44 9.74
C PRO A 338 4.11 -0.52 9.19
N SER A 339 3.81 0.53 9.93
CA SER A 339 2.91 1.58 9.45
C SER A 339 3.50 2.33 8.26
N VAL A 340 2.65 2.73 7.32
CA VAL A 340 3.04 3.69 6.28
C VAL A 340 3.29 5.04 6.94
N TYR A 341 4.48 5.58 6.71
CA TYR A 341 4.86 6.93 7.13
C TYR A 341 5.27 7.73 5.91
N ASN A 342 4.41 8.63 5.50
CA ASN A 342 4.64 9.55 4.40
C ASN A 342 5.51 10.73 4.86
N ASN A 343 6.65 10.92 4.19
CA ASN A 343 7.59 11.99 4.54
C ASN A 343 6.96 13.37 4.27
N PRO A 344 6.81 14.26 5.31
CA PRO A 344 6.11 15.53 5.13
C PRO A 344 6.81 16.50 4.17
N GLU A 345 8.15 16.49 4.09
CA GLU A 345 8.89 17.36 3.17
C GLU A 345 8.67 16.92 1.72
N LEU A 346 8.72 15.61 1.44
CA LEU A 346 8.38 15.06 0.14
C LEU A 346 6.90 15.34 -0.18
N GLY A 347 6.00 15.15 0.78
CA GLY A 347 4.58 15.48 0.65
C GLY A 347 4.36 16.95 0.27
N LYS A 348 5.10 17.89 0.88
CA LYS A 348 5.04 19.30 0.52
C LYS A 348 5.46 19.54 -0.93
N LEU A 349 6.56 18.91 -1.39
CA LEU A 349 7.02 19.04 -2.78
C LEU A 349 5.98 18.53 -3.78
N LEU A 350 5.36 17.40 -3.49
CA LEU A 350 4.31 16.80 -4.31
C LEU A 350 3.04 17.66 -4.32
N LYS A 351 2.58 18.14 -3.16
CA LYS A 351 1.43 19.05 -3.05
C LYS A 351 1.63 20.34 -3.82
N ASP A 352 2.81 20.97 -3.70
CA ASP A 352 3.14 22.20 -4.43
C ASP A 352 3.09 21.95 -5.95
N CYS A 353 3.57 20.78 -6.42
CA CYS A 353 3.49 20.37 -7.82
C CYS A 353 2.03 20.21 -8.27
N PHE A 354 1.22 19.43 -7.53
CA PHE A 354 -0.17 19.18 -7.91
C PHE A 354 -1.06 20.43 -7.80
N ASN A 355 -0.88 21.26 -6.77
CA ASN A 355 -1.58 22.53 -6.66
C ASN A 355 -1.35 23.43 -7.89
N LYS A 356 -0.11 23.43 -8.39
CA LYS A 356 0.26 24.19 -9.59
C LYS A 356 -0.37 23.60 -10.86
N TYR A 357 -0.57 22.27 -10.90
CA TYR A 357 -0.96 21.55 -12.09
C TYR A 357 -2.47 21.35 -12.22
N ILE A 358 -3.13 20.83 -11.17
CA ILE A 358 -4.57 20.52 -11.16
C ILE A 358 -5.40 21.48 -10.31
N GLY A 359 -4.74 22.43 -9.62
CA GLY A 359 -5.38 23.38 -8.72
C GLY A 359 -5.58 22.84 -7.30
N THR A 360 -5.66 23.76 -6.36
CA THR A 360 -5.75 23.45 -4.92
C THR A 360 -7.02 22.70 -4.52
N ALA A 361 -8.09 22.85 -5.26
CA ALA A 361 -9.37 22.17 -4.99
C ALA A 361 -9.29 20.65 -5.22
N SER A 362 -8.35 20.19 -6.07
CA SER A 362 -8.16 18.79 -6.41
C SER A 362 -7.15 18.07 -5.50
N VAL A 363 -6.47 18.81 -4.61
CA VAL A 363 -5.55 18.25 -3.62
C VAL A 363 -6.31 18.05 -2.30
N VAL A 364 -6.68 16.81 -2.01
CA VAL A 364 -7.60 16.44 -0.92
C VAL A 364 -6.81 15.91 0.28
N LYS A 365 -7.15 16.35 1.48
CA LYS A 365 -6.59 15.77 2.70
C LYS A 365 -7.33 14.47 3.07
N ILE A 366 -6.60 13.38 3.15
CA ILE A 366 -7.10 12.07 3.63
C ILE A 366 -6.79 11.93 5.12
N LYS A 367 -7.69 11.28 5.84
CA LYS A 367 -7.46 10.91 7.25
C LYS A 367 -6.67 9.60 7.32
N PRO A 368 -5.84 9.40 8.35
CA PRO A 368 -5.20 8.12 8.59
C PRO A 368 -6.21 6.97 8.70
N MET A 369 -5.85 5.79 8.19
CA MET A 369 -6.71 4.61 8.14
C MET A 369 -6.06 3.40 8.82
N MET A 370 -6.87 2.52 9.41
CA MET A 370 -6.39 1.30 10.08
C MET A 370 -6.15 0.12 9.11
N ILE A 371 -6.17 0.36 7.79
CA ILE A 371 -5.74 -0.61 6.78
C ILE A 371 -4.21 -0.73 6.78
N GLY A 372 -3.67 -1.79 6.17
CA GLY A 372 -2.23 -1.99 6.04
C GLY A 372 -1.79 -1.90 4.58
N GLU A 373 -0.51 -1.58 4.35
CA GLU A 373 0.12 -1.51 3.03
C GLU A 373 1.62 -1.81 3.19
N ASP A 374 2.14 -2.79 2.47
CA ASP A 374 3.53 -3.23 2.65
C ASP A 374 4.57 -2.35 1.93
N PHE A 375 4.14 -1.37 1.12
CA PHE A 375 5.02 -0.28 0.66
C PHE A 375 5.76 0.39 1.81
N SER A 376 5.15 0.40 3.00
CA SER A 376 5.74 0.87 4.25
C SER A 376 7.14 0.31 4.53
N VAL A 377 7.43 -0.92 4.09
CA VAL A 377 8.71 -1.61 4.31
C VAL A 377 9.88 -0.88 3.65
N TYR A 378 9.66 -0.28 2.47
CA TYR A 378 10.72 0.42 1.74
C TYR A 378 11.20 1.68 2.47
N GLY A 379 10.27 2.47 3.01
CA GLY A 379 10.60 3.69 3.77
C GLY A 379 11.18 3.43 5.17
N ARG A 380 11.08 2.18 5.66
CA ARG A 380 11.55 1.78 6.99
C ARG A 380 12.89 1.03 6.97
N GLN A 381 13.59 1.02 5.84
CA GLN A 381 14.96 0.51 5.79
C GLN A 381 15.90 1.41 6.62
N SER A 382 17.06 0.88 6.99
CA SER A 382 18.06 1.59 7.82
C SER A 382 18.44 2.99 7.30
N ASP A 383 18.23 3.22 6.03
CA ASP A 383 18.60 4.45 5.33
C ASP A 383 17.53 5.55 5.41
N SER A 384 16.34 5.26 5.94
CA SER A 384 15.22 6.19 6.10
C SER A 384 14.95 7.04 4.86
N ILE A 385 14.88 6.40 3.69
CA ILE A 385 14.67 7.09 2.41
C ILE A 385 13.28 7.74 2.42
N PRO A 386 13.14 9.05 2.07
CA PRO A 386 11.85 9.70 1.97
C PRO A 386 10.91 8.94 1.02
N SER A 387 9.80 8.45 1.56
CA SER A 387 8.77 7.70 0.84
C SER A 387 7.42 8.37 0.96
N TYR A 388 6.61 8.24 -0.08
CA TYR A 388 5.25 8.76 -0.11
C TYR A 388 4.36 7.86 -0.98
N ILE A 389 3.24 7.42 -0.43
CA ILE A 389 2.14 6.82 -1.21
C ILE A 389 1.03 7.86 -1.32
N LEU A 390 0.43 7.96 -2.50
CA LEU A 390 -0.61 8.92 -2.84
C LEU A 390 -1.91 8.18 -3.13
N TRP A 391 -3.04 8.76 -2.75
CA TRP A 391 -4.34 8.30 -3.21
C TRP A 391 -4.74 8.98 -4.51
N MET A 392 -5.16 8.19 -5.50
CA MET A 392 -5.67 8.70 -6.77
C MET A 392 -7.15 8.38 -6.93
N GLY A 393 -7.92 9.38 -7.34
CA GLY A 393 -9.35 9.22 -7.58
C GLY A 393 -9.65 8.34 -8.80
N THR A 394 -10.59 7.41 -8.62
CA THR A 394 -11.02 6.48 -9.66
C THR A 394 -12.50 6.59 -10.03
N LEU A 395 -13.21 7.51 -9.39
CA LEU A 395 -14.64 7.72 -9.58
C LEU A 395 -14.90 8.87 -10.55
N SER A 396 -15.61 8.60 -11.67
CA SER A 396 -16.03 9.68 -12.57
C SER A 396 -17.05 10.60 -11.90
N LYS A 397 -17.08 11.84 -12.35
CA LYS A 397 -18.04 12.83 -11.87
C LYS A 397 -19.48 12.36 -12.06
N GLU A 398 -19.78 11.77 -13.21
CA GLU A 398 -21.10 11.27 -13.56
C GLU A 398 -21.56 10.16 -12.60
N ARG A 399 -20.68 9.22 -12.26
CA ARG A 399 -21.00 8.15 -11.29
C ARG A 399 -21.21 8.70 -9.90
N LYS A 400 -20.42 9.67 -9.47
CA LYS A 400 -20.58 10.32 -8.16
C LYS A 400 -21.93 11.05 -8.07
N GLU A 401 -22.28 11.84 -9.08
CA GLU A 401 -23.56 12.54 -9.15
C GLU A 401 -24.75 11.57 -9.16
N LYS A 402 -24.67 10.49 -9.95
CA LYS A 402 -25.68 9.44 -10.00
C LYS A 402 -25.86 8.69 -8.69
N SER A 403 -24.75 8.39 -8.00
CA SER A 403 -24.77 7.77 -6.67
C SER A 403 -25.50 8.65 -5.67
N LEU A 404 -25.18 9.95 -5.62
CA LEU A 404 -25.82 10.91 -4.74
C LEU A 404 -27.31 11.08 -5.05
N GLN A 405 -27.71 11.17 -6.34
CA GLN A 405 -29.11 11.30 -6.76
C GLN A 405 -29.94 10.08 -6.40
N ASN A 406 -29.36 8.88 -6.54
CA ASN A 406 -30.08 7.63 -6.31
C ASN A 406 -29.93 7.10 -4.87
N ASN A 407 -29.16 7.80 -4.01
CA ASN A 407 -28.79 7.34 -2.68
C ASN A 407 -28.24 5.91 -2.68
N THR A 408 -27.31 5.64 -3.59
CA THR A 408 -26.63 4.35 -3.73
C THR A 408 -25.16 4.46 -3.33
N ASP A 409 -24.63 3.44 -2.66
CA ASP A 409 -23.23 3.42 -2.25
C ASP A 409 -22.29 3.22 -3.45
N ILE A 410 -21.11 3.81 -3.39
CA ILE A 410 -19.99 3.51 -4.29
C ILE A 410 -19.33 2.22 -3.77
N PRO A 411 -19.19 1.18 -4.62
CA PRO A 411 -18.49 -0.04 -4.20
C PRO A 411 -17.05 0.26 -3.78
N ALA A 412 -16.71 -0.12 -2.55
CA ALA A 412 -15.37 0.06 -1.99
C ALA A 412 -14.39 -0.98 -2.54
N LEU A 413 -13.09 -0.72 -2.34
CA LEU A 413 -12.03 -1.70 -2.54
C LEU A 413 -12.34 -3.00 -1.77
N HIS A 414 -11.83 -4.14 -2.24
CA HIS A 414 -12.04 -5.49 -1.70
C HIS A 414 -13.50 -5.99 -1.78
N THR A 415 -14.36 -5.32 -2.55
CA THR A 415 -15.73 -5.79 -2.80
C THR A 415 -15.88 -6.40 -4.20
N SER A 416 -16.81 -7.34 -4.36
CA SER A 416 -17.10 -8.01 -5.63
C SER A 416 -17.58 -7.09 -6.76
N LYS A 417 -17.96 -5.86 -6.42
CA LYS A 417 -18.51 -4.86 -7.35
C LYS A 417 -17.60 -3.65 -7.57
N PHE A 418 -16.39 -3.68 -7.01
CA PHE A 418 -15.43 -2.60 -7.26
C PHE A 418 -15.09 -2.53 -8.75
N ALA A 419 -15.30 -1.38 -9.36
CA ALA A 419 -15.04 -1.12 -10.78
C ALA A 419 -14.67 0.36 -10.96
N PRO A 420 -13.37 0.69 -11.12
CA PRO A 420 -12.93 2.05 -11.35
C PRO A 420 -13.31 2.55 -12.75
N ASP A 421 -13.43 3.87 -12.92
CA ASP A 421 -13.64 4.51 -14.22
C ASP A 421 -12.31 4.61 -14.99
N TYR A 422 -11.75 3.45 -15.35
CA TYR A 422 -10.38 3.25 -15.82
C TYR A 422 -10.01 4.11 -17.04
N GLU A 423 -10.93 4.33 -17.98
CA GLU A 423 -10.68 5.12 -19.20
C GLU A 423 -10.33 6.59 -18.89
N GLN A 424 -10.81 7.10 -17.74
CA GLN A 424 -10.55 8.45 -17.28
C GLN A 424 -9.41 8.50 -16.28
N CYS A 425 -9.34 7.54 -15.32
CA CYS A 425 -8.36 7.61 -14.24
C CYS A 425 -6.94 7.22 -14.67
N ILE A 426 -6.75 6.24 -15.55
CA ILE A 426 -5.41 5.83 -16.02
C ILE A 426 -4.66 6.99 -16.69
N PRO A 427 -5.22 7.68 -17.71
CA PRO A 427 -4.56 8.83 -18.31
C PRO A 427 -4.24 9.92 -17.29
N MET A 428 -5.18 10.22 -16.38
CA MET A 428 -4.99 11.26 -15.37
C MET A 428 -3.87 10.89 -14.39
N ASN A 429 -3.84 9.65 -13.89
CA ASN A 429 -2.77 9.15 -13.01
C ASN A 429 -1.39 9.25 -13.68
N VAL A 430 -1.30 8.86 -14.96
CA VAL A 430 -0.04 8.96 -15.73
C VAL A 430 0.41 10.42 -15.86
N ILE A 431 -0.50 11.32 -16.23
CA ILE A 431 -0.18 12.74 -16.37
C ILE A 431 0.30 13.32 -15.05
N MET A 432 -0.44 13.09 -13.98
CA MET A 432 -0.14 13.64 -12.66
C MET A 432 1.20 13.13 -12.12
N MET A 433 1.43 11.82 -12.19
CA MET A 433 2.70 11.26 -11.73
C MET A 433 3.89 11.65 -12.62
N SER A 434 3.68 11.84 -13.92
CA SER A 434 4.71 12.39 -14.80
C SER A 434 5.10 13.80 -14.39
N ALA A 435 4.13 14.66 -14.09
CA ALA A 435 4.39 16.02 -13.60
C ALA A 435 5.19 16.01 -12.29
N ALA A 436 4.79 15.16 -11.33
CA ALA A 436 5.47 15.02 -10.05
C ALA A 436 6.92 14.54 -10.23
N MET A 437 7.16 13.50 -11.04
CA MET A 437 8.50 12.96 -11.24
C MET A 437 9.41 13.93 -12.00
N LEU A 438 8.90 14.62 -13.02
CA LEU A 438 9.68 15.64 -13.73
C LEU A 438 10.08 16.80 -12.80
N GLU A 439 9.20 17.23 -11.89
CA GLU A 439 9.53 18.24 -10.88
C GLU A 439 10.60 17.76 -9.90
N LEU A 440 10.52 16.51 -9.41
CA LEU A 440 11.50 15.94 -8.50
C LEU A 440 12.87 15.77 -9.16
N PHE A 441 12.95 15.37 -10.43
CA PHE A 441 14.19 15.31 -11.18
C PHE A 441 14.84 16.68 -11.35
N ASN A 442 14.04 17.72 -11.61
CA ASN A 442 14.53 19.07 -11.81
C ASN A 442 15.01 19.76 -10.52
N LYS A 443 14.41 19.46 -9.37
CA LYS A 443 14.85 19.99 -8.05
C LYS A 443 16.14 19.37 -7.55
N GLY A 444 16.35 18.09 -7.81
CA GLY A 444 17.57 17.38 -7.41
C GLY A 444 18.78 17.65 -8.31
N SER A 445 18.62 18.43 -9.37
CA SER A 445 19.68 18.79 -10.32
C SER A 445 20.31 20.17 -10.02
N LYS A 446 19.85 20.86 -8.99
CA LYS A 446 20.40 22.13 -8.48
C LYS A 446 21.22 21.85 -7.21
#